data_2fe2023eea98aaad650c332648417a64
#
_entry.id   2fe2023eea98aaad650c332648417a64
#
_cell.length_a   1.000
_cell.length_b   1.000
_cell.length_c   1.000
_cell.angle_alpha   90.00
_cell.angle_beta   90.00
_cell.angle_gamma   90.00
#
_symmetry.space_group_name_H-M   'P 1'
#
loop_
_entity.id
_entity.type
_entity.pdbx_description
1 polymer ?
#
loop_
_entity_poly.entity_id
_entity_poly.type
_entity_poly.pdbx_seq_one_letter_code
_entity_poly.pdbx_strand_id
1 'polypeptide(L)'
;MTSVLDRPAPAPDLTVPYGTLPEQVIDLRLPPPARRQASKAPLIVLVHGGFWRPAYDRRHLGPMASALTAAGYVVAVPEYRRAGMSEEGWTGPFNDVAAALDRVAAVAAPHGADTSRVTWAGHSAGGDLVLWAAARPGLPDASPWRGPVSAAHVVSLAGCSSLRLCAEWDLGAGAVRLLMGGGPDDVPERYAVADPAALPAPRVPVTLVHGTDDNTVPLRMSQAFTVGRLVEIPAAGHFDLIDPQSPAWPTVLSVLAGTGVLGSS
;
A
#
# COMPACT_ATOMS: atom_id res chain seq x y z
N MET A 1 -9.96 -23.99 2.56
CA MET A 1 -10.37 -22.66 3.09
C MET A 1 -10.62 -21.73 1.93
N THR A 2 -11.63 -20.87 2.00
CA THR A 2 -11.88 -19.86 0.96
C THR A 2 -10.70 -18.86 0.94
N SER A 3 -10.20 -18.52 -0.25
CA SER A 3 -9.14 -17.52 -0.39
C SER A 3 -9.55 -16.20 0.27
N VAL A 4 -8.61 -15.51 0.88
CA VAL A 4 -8.88 -14.17 1.46
C VAL A 4 -9.39 -13.19 0.41
N LEU A 5 -9.01 -13.38 -0.86
CA LEU A 5 -9.45 -12.55 -2.00
C LEU A 5 -10.96 -12.68 -2.27
N ASP A 6 -11.54 -13.85 -1.99
CA ASP A 6 -12.96 -14.16 -2.22
C ASP A 6 -13.79 -14.09 -0.94
N ARG A 7 -13.15 -13.80 0.19
CA ARG A 7 -13.82 -13.78 1.50
C ARG A 7 -14.65 -12.51 1.64
N PRO A 8 -15.96 -12.64 1.92
CA PRO A 8 -16.81 -11.48 2.12
C PRO A 8 -16.36 -10.69 3.35
N ALA A 9 -16.47 -9.39 3.26
CA ALA A 9 -16.28 -8.47 4.38
C ALA A 9 -17.48 -7.53 4.49
N PRO A 10 -17.77 -6.99 5.69
CA PRO A 10 -18.77 -5.95 5.84
C PRO A 10 -18.52 -4.79 4.88
N ALA A 11 -19.57 -4.09 4.44
CA ALA A 11 -19.42 -2.88 3.66
C ALA A 11 -18.62 -1.82 4.45
N PRO A 12 -17.93 -0.88 3.79
CA PRO A 12 -17.35 0.27 4.46
C PRO A 12 -18.45 1.13 5.08
N ASP A 13 -18.12 1.87 6.15
CA ASP A 13 -19.05 2.82 6.75
C ASP A 13 -19.36 3.99 5.82
N LEU A 14 -18.37 4.40 5.03
CA LEU A 14 -18.45 5.51 4.08
C LEU A 14 -17.59 5.22 2.86
N THR A 15 -18.01 5.72 1.70
CA THR A 15 -17.18 5.84 0.50
C THR A 15 -17.16 7.30 0.09
N VAL A 16 -15.99 7.93 0.13
CA VAL A 16 -15.80 9.37 -0.09
C VAL A 16 -14.95 9.62 -1.32
N PRO A 17 -15.36 10.46 -2.29
CA PRO A 17 -14.54 10.79 -3.42
C PRO A 17 -13.32 11.66 -3.00
N TYR A 18 -12.17 11.37 -3.59
CA TYR A 18 -10.99 12.23 -3.50
C TYR A 18 -10.68 12.93 -4.84
N GLY A 19 -11.43 12.61 -5.89
CA GLY A 19 -11.35 13.22 -7.22
C GLY A 19 -12.68 13.13 -7.94
N THR A 20 -12.63 13.31 -9.26
CA THR A 20 -13.86 13.39 -10.11
C THR A 20 -14.17 12.10 -10.87
N LEU A 21 -13.22 11.14 -10.90
CA LEU A 21 -13.38 9.89 -11.62
C LEU A 21 -13.99 8.81 -10.72
N PRO A 22 -14.67 7.80 -11.28
CA PRO A 22 -15.32 6.74 -10.52
C PRO A 22 -14.37 5.95 -9.59
N GLU A 23 -13.11 5.77 -10.01
CA GLU A 23 -12.09 5.09 -9.23
C GLU A 23 -11.49 5.97 -8.13
N GLN A 24 -11.68 7.28 -8.18
CA GLN A 24 -11.10 8.21 -7.24
C GLN A 24 -11.94 8.32 -5.95
N VAL A 25 -12.04 7.20 -5.25
CA VAL A 25 -12.80 7.07 -3.99
C VAL A 25 -11.96 6.43 -2.89
N ILE A 26 -12.29 6.74 -1.64
CA ILE A 26 -11.72 6.13 -0.44
C ILE A 26 -12.85 5.49 0.35
N ASP A 27 -12.75 4.20 0.61
CA ASP A 27 -13.60 3.53 1.57
C ASP A 27 -13.06 3.79 2.98
N LEU A 28 -13.91 4.32 3.87
CA LEU A 28 -13.60 4.49 5.29
C LEU A 28 -14.31 3.43 6.12
N ARG A 29 -13.56 2.85 7.06
CA ARG A 29 -14.08 1.98 8.11
C ARG A 29 -13.72 2.58 9.45
N LEU A 30 -14.71 2.63 10.34
CA LEU A 30 -14.62 3.34 11.61
C LEU A 30 -14.65 2.35 12.76
N PRO A 31 -13.79 2.49 13.77
CA PRO A 31 -13.83 1.60 14.94
C PRO A 31 -15.16 1.74 15.68
N PRO A 32 -15.54 0.74 16.50
CA PRO A 32 -16.79 0.78 17.26
C PRO A 32 -16.96 2.08 18.05
N PRO A 33 -18.20 2.60 18.20
CA PRO A 33 -18.48 3.90 18.83
C PRO A 33 -17.85 4.06 20.22
N ALA A 34 -17.83 3.02 21.04
CA ALA A 34 -17.23 3.05 22.37
C ALA A 34 -15.73 3.40 22.35
N ARG A 35 -14.99 3.00 21.31
CA ARG A 35 -13.58 3.34 21.14
C ARG A 35 -13.37 4.75 20.59
N ARG A 36 -14.30 5.23 19.76
CA ARG A 36 -14.22 6.58 19.16
C ARG A 36 -14.51 7.70 20.18
N GLN A 37 -15.29 7.41 21.22
CA GLN A 37 -15.65 8.38 22.28
C GLN A 37 -14.49 8.65 23.25
N ALA A 38 -13.55 7.72 23.39
CA ALA A 38 -12.45 7.84 24.36
C ALA A 38 -11.28 8.70 23.84
N SER A 39 -10.97 8.63 22.54
CA SER A 39 -9.89 9.40 21.89
C SER A 39 -9.97 9.27 20.37
N LYS A 40 -9.24 10.14 19.64
CA LYS A 40 -9.03 9.94 18.21
C LYS A 40 -8.30 8.61 17.95
N ALA A 41 -8.75 7.86 16.95
CA ALA A 41 -8.17 6.58 16.57
C ALA A 41 -7.03 6.75 15.56
N PRO A 42 -5.91 6.02 15.67
CA PRO A 42 -4.85 6.06 14.66
C PRO A 42 -5.40 5.70 13.28
N LEU A 43 -4.87 6.33 12.25
CA LEU A 43 -5.29 6.12 10.85
C LEU A 43 -4.34 5.14 10.15
N ILE A 44 -4.90 4.09 9.57
CA ILE A 44 -4.19 3.20 8.64
C ILE A 44 -4.78 3.39 7.24
N VAL A 45 -3.93 3.69 6.27
CA VAL A 45 -4.28 3.72 4.85
C VAL A 45 -3.78 2.43 4.22
N LEU A 46 -4.68 1.68 3.57
CA LEU A 46 -4.36 0.42 2.91
C LEU A 46 -4.46 0.57 1.39
N VAL A 47 -3.34 0.49 0.68
CA VAL A 47 -3.27 0.51 -0.78
C VAL A 47 -3.24 -0.93 -1.30
N HIS A 48 -4.21 -1.26 -2.15
CA HIS A 48 -4.38 -2.63 -2.63
C HIS A 48 -3.36 -3.05 -3.70
N GLY A 49 -3.17 -4.37 -3.84
CA GLY A 49 -2.36 -4.99 -4.87
C GLY A 49 -3.16 -5.40 -6.11
N GLY A 50 -2.63 -6.40 -6.83
CA GLY A 50 -3.26 -6.97 -8.02
C GLY A 50 -2.46 -6.69 -9.30
N PHE A 51 -1.15 -6.51 -9.21
CA PHE A 51 -0.26 -6.24 -10.36
C PHE A 51 -0.74 -5.09 -11.25
N TRP A 52 -1.33 -4.06 -10.65
CA TRP A 52 -1.92 -2.89 -11.35
C TRP A 52 -2.93 -3.28 -12.44
N ARG A 53 -3.55 -4.47 -12.37
CA ARG A 53 -4.52 -4.98 -13.35
C ARG A 53 -5.94 -4.60 -12.98
N PRO A 54 -6.82 -4.28 -13.96
CA PRO A 54 -8.22 -3.92 -13.71
C PRO A 54 -9.06 -5.01 -13.02
N ALA A 55 -8.62 -6.28 -13.07
CA ALA A 55 -9.31 -7.39 -12.44
C ALA A 55 -9.34 -7.34 -10.90
N TYR A 56 -8.53 -6.50 -10.28
CA TYR A 56 -8.43 -6.37 -8.83
C TYR A 56 -8.77 -4.96 -8.40
N ASP A 57 -9.46 -4.83 -7.29
CA ASP A 57 -9.84 -3.56 -6.69
C ASP A 57 -9.62 -3.58 -5.17
N ARG A 58 -9.92 -2.47 -4.49
CA ARG A 58 -9.76 -2.30 -3.05
C ARG A 58 -10.55 -3.29 -2.18
N ARG A 59 -11.60 -3.93 -2.75
CA ARG A 59 -12.51 -4.79 -1.97
C ARG A 59 -11.85 -6.02 -1.40
N HIS A 60 -10.83 -6.55 -2.08
CA HIS A 60 -10.11 -7.73 -1.58
C HIS A 60 -9.33 -7.45 -0.27
N LEU A 61 -9.08 -6.20 0.08
CA LEU A 61 -8.55 -5.82 1.40
C LEU A 61 -9.64 -5.70 2.49
N GLY A 62 -10.90 -5.93 2.14
CA GLY A 62 -12.04 -5.82 3.05
C GLY A 62 -11.89 -6.62 4.35
N PRO A 63 -11.48 -7.91 4.32
CA PRO A 63 -11.25 -8.70 5.53
C PRO A 63 -10.17 -8.09 6.44
N MET A 64 -9.03 -7.68 5.87
CA MET A 64 -7.95 -7.01 6.60
C MET A 64 -8.41 -5.68 7.22
N ALA A 65 -9.07 -4.85 6.40
CA ALA A 65 -9.57 -3.55 6.84
C ALA A 65 -10.58 -3.69 7.99
N SER A 66 -11.47 -4.68 7.94
CA SER A 66 -12.43 -4.97 9.01
C SER A 66 -11.74 -5.41 10.29
N ALA A 67 -10.71 -6.26 10.21
CA ALA A 67 -9.96 -6.71 11.38
C ALA A 67 -9.20 -5.57 12.05
N LEU A 68 -8.58 -4.68 11.28
CA LEU A 68 -7.91 -3.48 11.78
C LEU A 68 -8.90 -2.52 12.44
N THR A 69 -10.09 -2.36 11.86
CA THR A 69 -11.15 -1.53 12.44
C THR A 69 -11.63 -2.10 13.78
N ALA A 70 -11.80 -3.42 13.86
CA ALA A 70 -12.11 -4.09 15.13
C ALA A 70 -10.99 -3.92 16.16
N ALA A 71 -9.74 -3.84 15.75
CA ALA A 71 -8.59 -3.55 16.59
C ALA A 71 -8.52 -2.08 17.08
N GLY A 72 -9.35 -1.19 16.52
CA GLY A 72 -9.50 0.18 16.99
C GLY A 72 -8.92 1.26 16.07
N TYR A 73 -8.58 0.94 14.84
CA TYR A 73 -8.08 1.90 13.86
C TYR A 73 -9.20 2.50 13.02
N VAL A 74 -9.07 3.75 12.60
CA VAL A 74 -9.74 4.23 11.41
C VAL A 74 -8.95 3.68 10.23
N VAL A 75 -9.65 3.03 9.29
CA VAL A 75 -9.01 2.43 8.11
C VAL A 75 -9.54 3.07 6.85
N ALA A 76 -8.64 3.59 6.03
CA ALA A 76 -8.93 4.17 4.73
C ALA A 76 -8.36 3.27 3.62
N VAL A 77 -9.20 2.89 2.67
CA VAL A 77 -8.81 2.04 1.54
C VAL A 77 -9.09 2.78 0.24
N PRO A 78 -8.11 3.49 -0.31
CA PRO A 78 -8.28 4.17 -1.59
C PRO A 78 -8.37 3.16 -2.74
N GLU A 79 -9.21 3.48 -3.72
CA GLU A 79 -9.17 2.91 -5.05
C GLU A 79 -8.30 3.79 -5.93
N TYR A 80 -7.74 3.23 -6.99
CA TYR A 80 -6.94 3.94 -7.98
C TYR A 80 -7.11 3.31 -9.36
N ARG A 81 -6.93 4.10 -10.43
CA ARG A 81 -6.95 3.58 -11.81
C ARG A 81 -5.75 2.65 -12.04
N ARG A 82 -5.98 1.54 -12.70
CA ARG A 82 -4.98 0.53 -13.05
C ARG A 82 -4.50 0.70 -14.48
N ALA A 83 -3.50 -0.09 -14.88
CA ALA A 83 -2.97 -0.09 -16.23
C ALA A 83 -4.09 -0.23 -17.29
N GLY A 84 -4.08 0.62 -18.30
CA GLY A 84 -5.08 0.64 -19.36
C GLY A 84 -6.42 1.27 -19.03
N MET A 85 -6.63 1.77 -17.79
CA MET A 85 -7.87 2.44 -17.38
C MET A 85 -7.81 3.97 -17.52
N SER A 86 -6.67 4.52 -17.92
CA SER A 86 -6.46 5.96 -17.99
C SER A 86 -6.00 6.37 -19.39
N GLU A 87 -6.58 7.43 -19.93
CA GLU A 87 -6.07 8.10 -21.13
C GLU A 87 -4.68 8.71 -20.89
N GLU A 88 -4.34 9.01 -19.64
CA GLU A 88 -3.02 9.48 -19.20
C GLU A 88 -1.95 8.36 -19.25
N GLY A 89 -2.33 7.13 -19.61
CA GLY A 89 -1.46 5.97 -19.72
C GLY A 89 -0.88 5.50 -18.39
N TRP A 90 0.44 5.33 -18.33
CA TRP A 90 1.14 4.77 -17.18
C TRP A 90 1.08 5.62 -15.90
N THR A 91 0.80 6.92 -16.01
CA THR A 91 0.78 7.85 -14.88
C THR A 91 -0.48 7.72 -14.02
N GLY A 92 -1.55 7.09 -14.52
CA GLY A 92 -2.85 7.00 -13.86
C GLY A 92 -2.78 6.50 -12.41
N PRO A 93 -2.17 5.33 -12.12
CA PRO A 93 -2.05 4.82 -10.75
C PRO A 93 -1.27 5.77 -9.82
N PHE A 94 -0.20 6.38 -10.31
CA PHE A 94 0.64 7.30 -9.55
C PHE A 94 -0.09 8.61 -9.24
N ASN A 95 -0.81 9.17 -10.23
CA ASN A 95 -1.66 10.35 -10.05
C ASN A 95 -2.71 10.11 -8.96
N ASP A 96 -3.39 8.98 -9.03
CA ASP A 96 -4.49 8.67 -8.13
C ASP A 96 -4.00 8.37 -6.71
N VAL A 97 -2.93 7.57 -6.56
CA VAL A 97 -2.38 7.27 -5.23
C VAL A 97 -1.78 8.53 -4.58
N ALA A 98 -1.07 9.37 -5.33
CA ALA A 98 -0.59 10.65 -4.82
C ALA A 98 -1.75 11.50 -4.30
N ALA A 99 -2.80 11.69 -5.12
CA ALA A 99 -3.96 12.50 -4.75
C ALA A 99 -4.73 11.92 -3.56
N ALA A 100 -4.89 10.59 -3.49
CA ALA A 100 -5.57 9.92 -2.39
C ALA A 100 -4.81 10.11 -1.07
N LEU A 101 -3.48 9.86 -1.07
CA LEU A 101 -2.64 9.98 0.12
C LEU A 101 -2.52 11.43 0.61
N ASP A 102 -2.51 12.40 -0.30
CA ASP A 102 -2.48 13.82 0.05
C ASP A 102 -3.81 14.29 0.69
N ARG A 103 -4.94 13.64 0.37
CA ARG A 103 -6.27 14.01 0.86
C ARG A 103 -6.79 13.15 2.01
N VAL A 104 -6.24 11.96 2.22
CA VAL A 104 -6.80 10.97 3.15
C VAL A 104 -6.91 11.49 4.58
N ALA A 105 -5.95 12.30 5.05
CA ALA A 105 -6.00 12.88 6.39
C ALA A 105 -7.20 13.84 6.54
N ALA A 106 -7.44 14.70 5.55
CA ALA A 106 -8.58 15.62 5.55
C ALA A 106 -9.92 14.89 5.45
N VAL A 107 -9.96 13.79 4.69
CA VAL A 107 -11.15 12.93 4.55
C VAL A 107 -11.46 12.19 5.86
N ALA A 108 -10.46 11.68 6.56
CA ALA A 108 -10.65 10.85 7.75
C ALA A 108 -10.82 11.65 9.06
N ALA A 109 -10.28 12.87 9.14
CA ALA A 109 -10.30 13.70 10.35
C ALA A 109 -11.71 13.97 10.91
N PRO A 110 -12.74 14.30 10.09
CA PRO A 110 -14.12 14.51 10.58
C PRO A 110 -14.73 13.26 11.21
N HIS A 111 -14.17 12.08 10.93
CA HIS A 111 -14.68 10.78 11.38
C HIS A 111 -13.87 10.22 12.57
N GLY A 112 -13.10 11.08 13.26
CA GLY A 112 -12.39 10.71 14.50
C GLY A 112 -11.01 10.10 14.29
N ALA A 113 -10.43 10.21 13.10
CA ALA A 113 -9.05 9.79 12.86
C ALA A 113 -8.03 10.72 13.52
N ASP A 114 -6.98 10.13 14.10
CA ASP A 114 -5.79 10.83 14.55
C ASP A 114 -4.83 10.98 13.35
N THR A 115 -4.86 12.16 12.74
CA THR A 115 -4.02 12.46 11.56
C THR A 115 -2.57 12.78 11.89
N SER A 116 -2.17 12.80 13.17
CA SER A 116 -0.78 12.86 13.60
C SER A 116 -0.10 11.49 13.62
N ARG A 117 -0.88 10.41 13.56
CA ARG A 117 -0.42 9.02 13.60
C ARG A 117 -1.00 8.24 12.42
N VAL A 118 -0.50 8.53 11.23
CA VAL A 118 -0.92 7.90 9.98
C VAL A 118 0.10 6.84 9.58
N THR A 119 -0.36 5.61 9.38
CA THR A 119 0.45 4.56 8.75
C THR A 119 -0.04 4.36 7.31
N TRP A 120 0.85 4.47 6.34
CA TRP A 120 0.58 4.01 4.98
C TRP A 120 1.03 2.57 4.84
N ALA A 121 0.14 1.68 4.48
CA ALA A 121 0.44 0.29 4.23
C ALA A 121 -0.04 -0.09 2.83
N GLY A 122 0.74 -0.92 2.14
CA GLY A 122 0.36 -1.41 0.82
C GLY A 122 0.76 -2.86 0.64
N HIS A 123 -0.10 -3.61 -0.05
CA HIS A 123 0.14 -5.02 -0.35
C HIS A 123 0.55 -5.21 -1.80
N SER A 124 1.60 -6.00 -2.07
CA SER A 124 2.01 -6.36 -3.44
C SER A 124 2.28 -5.11 -4.30
N ALA A 125 1.58 -4.89 -5.40
CA ALA A 125 1.62 -3.66 -6.19
C ALA A 125 1.30 -2.39 -5.36
N GLY A 126 0.42 -2.50 -4.36
CA GLY A 126 0.16 -1.40 -3.41
C GLY A 126 1.36 -1.09 -2.51
N GLY A 127 2.19 -2.11 -2.23
CA GLY A 127 3.44 -1.95 -1.50
C GLY A 127 4.47 -1.12 -2.27
N ASP A 128 4.56 -1.31 -3.59
CA ASP A 128 5.31 -0.43 -4.49
C ASP A 128 4.82 1.02 -4.39
N LEU A 129 3.50 1.21 -4.55
CA LEU A 129 2.88 2.53 -4.59
C LEU A 129 3.07 3.34 -3.30
N VAL A 130 3.02 2.70 -2.12
CA VAL A 130 3.28 3.42 -0.85
C VAL A 130 4.76 3.71 -0.63
N LEU A 131 5.68 2.83 -1.07
CA LEU A 131 7.12 3.10 -1.05
C LEU A 131 7.48 4.26 -1.98
N TRP A 132 6.95 4.24 -3.21
CA TRP A 132 7.08 5.34 -4.15
C TRP A 132 6.54 6.65 -3.58
N ALA A 133 5.32 6.61 -3.01
CA ALA A 133 4.70 7.80 -2.44
C ALA A 133 5.51 8.39 -1.28
N ALA A 134 6.16 7.54 -0.48
CA ALA A 134 7.05 7.98 0.59
C ALA A 134 8.35 8.64 0.07
N ALA A 135 8.79 8.28 -1.13
CA ALA A 135 9.98 8.84 -1.78
C ALA A 135 9.69 10.13 -2.60
N ARG A 136 8.42 10.52 -2.78
CA ARG A 136 7.99 11.70 -3.57
C ARG A 136 8.72 13.03 -3.23
N PRO A 137 9.10 13.33 -1.98
CA PRO A 137 9.89 14.53 -1.70
C PRO A 137 11.24 14.58 -2.41
N GLY A 138 11.78 13.43 -2.81
CA GLY A 138 13.04 13.31 -3.55
C GLY A 138 12.90 13.36 -5.07
N LEU A 139 11.70 13.45 -5.60
CA LEU A 139 11.46 13.61 -7.04
C LEU A 139 11.97 14.97 -7.53
N PRO A 140 12.30 15.12 -8.84
CA PRO A 140 12.70 16.39 -9.43
C PRO A 140 11.68 17.51 -9.13
N ASP A 141 12.14 18.75 -9.01
CA ASP A 141 11.28 19.90 -8.68
C ASP A 141 10.14 20.11 -9.70
N ALA A 142 10.37 19.77 -10.95
CA ALA A 142 9.36 19.83 -12.01
C ALA A 142 8.36 18.66 -12.00
N SER A 143 8.55 17.65 -11.15
CA SER A 143 7.64 16.50 -11.09
C SER A 143 6.28 16.92 -10.51
N PRO A 144 5.16 16.57 -11.19
CA PRO A 144 3.81 16.86 -10.69
C PRO A 144 3.49 16.08 -9.41
N TRP A 145 4.26 15.05 -9.10
CA TRP A 145 4.05 14.19 -7.93
C TRP A 145 4.89 14.61 -6.72
N ARG A 146 5.85 15.53 -6.89
CA ARG A 146 6.64 16.01 -5.76
C ARG A 146 5.72 16.64 -4.71
N GLY A 147 5.80 16.12 -3.48
CA GLY A 147 4.92 16.58 -2.41
C GLY A 147 5.35 16.08 -1.04
N PRO A 148 4.72 16.54 0.03
CA PRO A 148 5.01 16.12 1.39
C PRO A 148 4.55 14.67 1.63
N VAL A 149 5.12 14.05 2.66
CA VAL A 149 4.68 12.77 3.19
C VAL A 149 3.98 13.00 4.53
N SER A 150 2.71 12.67 4.60
CA SER A 150 1.89 12.80 5.83
C SER A 150 1.91 11.54 6.71
N ALA A 151 2.57 10.47 6.27
CA ALA A 151 2.71 9.26 7.06
C ALA A 151 3.75 9.43 8.17
N ALA A 152 3.47 8.85 9.33
CA ALA A 152 4.44 8.64 10.41
C ALA A 152 5.22 7.32 10.22
N HIS A 153 4.66 6.38 9.46
CA HIS A 153 5.26 5.08 9.16
C HIS A 153 4.75 4.55 7.82
N VAL A 154 5.60 3.87 7.07
CA VAL A 154 5.25 3.23 5.80
C VAL A 154 5.54 1.73 5.89
N VAL A 155 4.58 0.91 5.51
CA VAL A 155 4.67 -0.56 5.56
C VAL A 155 4.39 -1.15 4.19
N SER A 156 5.35 -1.90 3.67
CA SER A 156 5.20 -2.66 2.42
C SER A 156 5.01 -4.14 2.76
N LEU A 157 3.83 -4.69 2.46
CA LEU A 157 3.48 -6.09 2.66
C LEU A 157 3.70 -6.85 1.36
N ALA A 158 4.73 -7.67 1.28
CA ALA A 158 5.13 -8.42 0.08
C ALA A 158 5.16 -7.54 -1.18
N GLY A 159 5.68 -6.32 -1.04
CA GLY A 159 5.63 -5.31 -2.09
C GLY A 159 6.57 -5.57 -3.25
N CYS A 160 6.17 -5.12 -4.43
CA CYS A 160 7.02 -5.00 -5.61
C CYS A 160 7.98 -3.81 -5.43
N SER A 161 8.94 -3.92 -4.51
CA SER A 161 9.79 -2.80 -4.07
C SER A 161 10.78 -2.29 -5.13
N SER A 162 10.86 -2.94 -6.30
CA SER A 162 11.54 -2.47 -7.49
C SER A 162 10.78 -2.85 -8.75
N LEU A 163 10.34 -1.84 -9.51
CA LEU A 163 9.68 -2.06 -10.80
C LEU A 163 10.64 -2.65 -11.83
N ARG A 164 11.92 -2.26 -11.80
CA ARG A 164 12.95 -2.84 -12.67
C ARG A 164 13.07 -4.34 -12.44
N LEU A 165 13.23 -4.79 -11.20
CA LEU A 165 13.32 -6.21 -10.87
C LEU A 165 12.02 -6.96 -11.19
N CYS A 166 10.85 -6.35 -10.98
CA CYS A 166 9.57 -6.93 -11.39
C CYS A 166 9.51 -7.17 -12.90
N ALA A 167 10.03 -6.24 -13.71
CA ALA A 167 10.08 -6.36 -15.15
C ALA A 167 11.12 -7.39 -15.62
N GLU A 168 12.30 -7.43 -14.98
CA GLU A 168 13.37 -8.39 -15.28
C GLU A 168 12.99 -9.84 -14.93
N TRP A 169 12.29 -10.03 -13.83
CA TRP A 169 11.81 -11.36 -13.39
C TRP A 169 10.45 -11.75 -13.98
N ASP A 170 9.90 -10.94 -14.86
CA ASP A 170 8.59 -11.12 -15.53
C ASP A 170 7.44 -11.38 -14.54
N LEU A 171 7.46 -10.73 -13.38
CA LEU A 171 6.44 -10.94 -12.36
C LEU A 171 5.06 -10.52 -12.86
N GLY A 172 4.06 -11.35 -12.56
CA GLY A 172 2.69 -11.13 -13.01
C GLY A 172 2.52 -11.17 -14.53
N ALA A 173 3.37 -11.93 -15.26
CA ALA A 173 3.32 -12.07 -16.72
C ALA A 173 3.33 -10.68 -17.42
N GLY A 174 4.42 -9.96 -17.27
CA GLY A 174 4.66 -8.67 -17.90
C GLY A 174 3.86 -7.49 -17.33
N ALA A 175 3.30 -7.62 -16.13
CA ALA A 175 2.42 -6.59 -15.56
C ALA A 175 3.06 -5.21 -15.48
N VAL A 176 4.34 -5.14 -15.08
CA VAL A 176 5.07 -3.86 -15.00
C VAL A 176 5.32 -3.28 -16.39
N ARG A 177 5.67 -4.11 -17.38
CA ARG A 177 5.85 -3.64 -18.76
C ARG A 177 4.55 -3.10 -19.33
N LEU A 178 3.42 -3.74 -19.01
CA LEU A 178 2.10 -3.24 -19.39
C LEU A 178 1.79 -1.91 -18.69
N LEU A 179 2.06 -1.80 -17.38
CA LEU A 179 1.88 -0.57 -16.61
C LEU A 179 2.71 0.56 -17.21
N MET A 180 4.01 0.35 -17.38
CA MET A 180 4.97 1.39 -17.78
C MET A 180 4.94 1.68 -19.28
N GLY A 181 4.29 0.82 -20.08
CA GLY A 181 4.28 0.93 -21.55
C GLY A 181 5.60 0.54 -22.21
N GLY A 182 6.43 -0.26 -21.53
CA GLY A 182 7.71 -0.75 -22.00
C GLY A 182 8.57 -1.31 -20.87
N GLY A 183 9.69 -1.95 -21.21
CA GLY A 183 10.68 -2.40 -20.26
C GLY A 183 11.57 -1.26 -19.74
N PRO A 184 12.41 -1.54 -18.71
CA PRO A 184 13.27 -0.53 -18.12
C PRO A 184 14.30 0.06 -19.08
N ASP A 185 14.66 -0.65 -20.14
CA ASP A 185 15.58 -0.16 -21.17
C ASP A 185 14.84 0.51 -22.36
N ASP A 186 13.52 0.27 -22.48
CA ASP A 186 12.67 0.90 -23.50
C ASP A 186 12.20 2.31 -23.08
N VAL A 187 11.91 2.47 -21.79
CA VAL A 187 11.35 3.72 -21.21
C VAL A 187 12.05 4.08 -19.88
N PRO A 188 13.39 4.22 -19.87
CA PRO A 188 14.17 4.37 -18.63
C PRO A 188 13.78 5.60 -17.82
N GLU A 189 13.33 6.68 -18.47
CA GLU A 189 12.88 7.92 -17.81
C GLU A 189 11.64 7.71 -16.95
N ARG A 190 10.77 6.73 -17.29
CA ARG A 190 9.59 6.40 -16.48
C ARG A 190 10.00 5.64 -15.24
N TYR A 191 10.87 4.64 -15.37
CA TYR A 191 11.39 3.88 -14.22
C TYR A 191 12.20 4.79 -13.27
N ALA A 192 12.93 5.77 -13.79
CA ALA A 192 13.70 6.70 -12.96
C ALA A 192 12.83 7.53 -11.98
N VAL A 193 11.55 7.73 -12.26
CA VAL A 193 10.63 8.51 -11.42
C VAL A 193 9.53 7.67 -10.75
N ALA A 194 9.35 6.42 -11.18
CA ALA A 194 8.29 5.54 -10.71
C ALA A 194 8.81 4.36 -9.85
N ASP A 195 10.04 3.88 -10.08
CA ASP A 195 10.60 2.77 -9.31
C ASP A 195 11.10 3.26 -7.94
N PRO A 196 10.49 2.82 -6.82
CA PRO A 196 10.93 3.25 -5.49
C PRO A 196 12.40 2.91 -5.19
N ALA A 197 12.96 1.85 -5.82
CA ALA A 197 14.37 1.49 -5.68
C ALA A 197 15.32 2.45 -6.41
N ALA A 198 14.82 3.24 -7.36
CA ALA A 198 15.59 4.27 -8.08
C ALA A 198 15.52 5.65 -7.42
N LEU A 199 14.61 5.83 -6.45
CA LEU A 199 14.38 7.11 -5.80
C LEU A 199 15.23 7.27 -4.52
N PRO A 200 15.49 8.51 -4.07
CA PRO A 200 16.11 8.74 -2.77
C PRO A 200 15.31 8.12 -1.63
N ALA A 201 16.01 7.63 -0.62
CA ALA A 201 15.38 7.02 0.55
C ALA A 201 14.36 7.95 1.22
N PRO A 202 13.15 7.46 1.56
CA PRO A 202 12.18 8.21 2.33
C PRO A 202 12.75 8.69 3.67
N ARG A 203 12.29 9.85 4.14
CA ARG A 203 12.69 10.38 5.45
C ARG A 203 11.85 9.85 6.61
N VAL A 204 10.81 9.08 6.31
CA VAL A 204 9.94 8.42 7.30
C VAL A 204 10.38 6.97 7.50
N PRO A 205 10.14 6.38 8.69
CA PRO A 205 10.40 4.97 8.91
C PRO A 205 9.68 4.08 7.90
N VAL A 206 10.42 3.11 7.34
CA VAL A 206 9.90 2.12 6.39
C VAL A 206 10.09 0.72 6.98
N THR A 207 9.07 -0.11 6.91
CA THR A 207 9.15 -1.53 7.22
C THR A 207 8.62 -2.35 6.05
N LEU A 208 9.41 -3.30 5.60
CA LEU A 208 8.98 -4.33 4.66
C LEU A 208 8.61 -5.58 5.48
N VAL A 209 7.48 -6.18 5.17
CA VAL A 209 7.04 -7.46 5.75
C VAL A 209 6.90 -8.45 4.61
N HIS A 210 7.56 -9.60 4.70
CA HIS A 210 7.55 -10.57 3.61
C HIS A 210 7.48 -11.99 4.15
N GLY A 211 6.65 -12.82 3.52
CA GLY A 211 6.58 -14.24 3.82
C GLY A 211 7.68 -15.03 3.13
N THR A 212 8.26 -16.02 3.81
CA THR A 212 9.37 -16.81 3.22
C THR A 212 8.89 -17.74 2.09
N ASP A 213 7.60 -18.09 2.07
CA ASP A 213 7.01 -19.00 1.10
C ASP A 213 6.20 -18.27 0.01
N ASP A 214 6.50 -16.97 -0.18
CA ASP A 214 5.84 -16.16 -1.20
C ASP A 214 6.26 -16.59 -2.62
N ASN A 215 5.32 -17.22 -3.34
CA ASN A 215 5.49 -17.68 -4.71
C ASN A 215 4.96 -16.68 -5.77
N THR A 216 4.43 -15.54 -5.34
CA THR A 216 3.89 -14.50 -6.23
C THR A 216 4.90 -13.36 -6.42
N VAL A 217 5.38 -12.80 -5.32
CA VAL A 217 6.51 -11.87 -5.28
C VAL A 217 7.58 -12.51 -4.41
N PRO A 218 8.72 -12.95 -4.97
CA PRO A 218 9.73 -13.67 -4.19
C PRO A 218 10.32 -12.81 -3.07
N LEU A 219 10.58 -13.40 -1.90
CA LEU A 219 11.21 -12.73 -0.73
C LEU A 219 12.45 -11.91 -1.12
N ARG A 220 13.25 -12.39 -2.07
CA ARG A 220 14.44 -11.69 -2.58
C ARG A 220 14.13 -10.27 -3.13
N MET A 221 12.86 -9.98 -3.47
CA MET A 221 12.43 -8.62 -3.86
C MET A 221 12.60 -7.64 -2.70
N SER A 222 12.13 -8.01 -1.50
CA SER A 222 12.31 -7.19 -0.30
C SER A 222 13.74 -7.20 0.21
N GLN A 223 14.46 -8.31 0.05
CA GLN A 223 15.88 -8.39 0.43
C GLN A 223 16.79 -7.52 -0.45
N ALA A 224 16.40 -7.29 -1.72
CA ALA A 224 17.12 -6.39 -2.62
C ALA A 224 16.85 -4.89 -2.33
N PHE A 225 15.80 -4.56 -1.60
CA PHE A 225 15.45 -3.18 -1.25
C PHE A 225 16.15 -2.78 0.05
N THR A 226 17.17 -1.96 -0.06
CA THR A 226 18.11 -1.66 1.07
C THR A 226 17.61 -0.56 2.01
N VAL A 227 16.39 -0.05 1.80
CA VAL A 227 15.80 1.03 2.61
C VAL A 227 14.83 0.45 3.62
N GLY A 228 14.97 0.86 4.89
CA GLY A 228 14.08 0.44 5.96
C GLY A 228 14.46 -0.90 6.59
N ARG A 229 13.53 -1.44 7.39
CA ARG A 229 13.68 -2.71 8.09
C ARG A 229 12.89 -3.80 7.39
N LEU A 230 13.49 -4.96 7.17
CA LEU A 230 12.80 -6.16 6.70
C LEU A 230 12.36 -7.04 7.90
N VAL A 231 11.10 -7.48 7.87
CA VAL A 231 10.52 -8.48 8.77
C VAL A 231 10.11 -9.67 7.92
N GLU A 232 10.85 -10.75 8.04
CA GLU A 232 10.53 -12.01 7.38
C GLU A 232 9.60 -12.85 8.25
N ILE A 233 8.53 -13.39 7.67
CA ILE A 233 7.57 -14.27 8.36
C ILE A 233 7.74 -15.68 7.83
N PRO A 234 8.24 -16.62 8.65
CA PRO A 234 8.44 -17.99 8.22
C PRO A 234 7.14 -18.67 7.77
N ALA A 235 7.23 -19.47 6.71
CA ALA A 235 6.14 -20.27 6.15
C ALA A 235 4.87 -19.46 5.74
N ALA A 236 4.97 -18.13 5.62
CA ALA A 236 3.88 -17.30 5.11
C ALA A 236 4.00 -17.12 3.61
N GLY A 237 2.87 -17.24 2.90
CA GLY A 237 2.75 -16.93 1.48
C GLY A 237 2.29 -15.49 1.26
N HIS A 238 2.09 -15.13 -0.04
CA HIS A 238 1.77 -13.78 -0.47
C HIS A 238 0.52 -13.18 0.18
N PHE A 239 -0.55 -13.96 0.23
CA PHE A 239 -1.84 -13.50 0.74
C PHE A 239 -2.01 -13.69 2.25
N ASP A 240 -1.13 -14.43 2.91
CA ASP A 240 -1.13 -14.59 4.37
C ASP A 240 -0.93 -13.26 5.08
N LEU A 241 -0.25 -12.30 4.44
CA LEU A 241 0.02 -10.98 5.01
C LEU A 241 -1.21 -10.07 5.06
N ILE A 242 -2.27 -10.39 4.31
CA ILE A 242 -3.53 -9.65 4.31
C ILE A 242 -4.69 -10.47 4.87
N ASP A 243 -4.42 -11.69 5.33
CA ASP A 243 -5.43 -12.58 5.91
C ASP A 243 -5.42 -12.52 7.45
N PRO A 244 -6.47 -11.94 8.08
CA PRO A 244 -6.58 -11.92 9.54
C PRO A 244 -6.71 -13.32 10.19
N GLN A 245 -6.94 -14.36 9.40
CA GLN A 245 -7.00 -15.74 9.88
C GLN A 245 -5.66 -16.49 9.70
N SER A 246 -4.69 -15.87 9.06
CA SER A 246 -3.35 -16.43 8.87
C SER A 246 -2.54 -16.38 10.18
N PRO A 247 -1.65 -17.37 10.43
CA PRO A 247 -0.65 -17.28 11.48
C PRO A 247 0.29 -16.05 11.37
N ALA A 248 0.41 -15.43 10.19
CA ALA A 248 1.19 -14.22 9.98
C ALA A 248 0.54 -12.96 10.60
N TRP A 249 -0.78 -12.98 10.82
CA TRP A 249 -1.54 -11.81 11.20
C TRP A 249 -1.06 -11.09 12.48
N PRO A 250 -0.72 -11.77 13.60
CA PRO A 250 -0.22 -11.08 14.78
C PRO A 250 1.03 -10.25 14.51
N THR A 251 1.95 -10.74 13.69
CA THR A 251 3.16 -10.01 13.29
C THR A 251 2.81 -8.81 12.42
N VAL A 252 1.96 -8.99 11.41
CA VAL A 252 1.49 -7.90 10.55
C VAL A 252 0.81 -6.81 11.37
N LEU A 253 -0.12 -7.17 12.26
CA LEU A 253 -0.82 -6.23 13.12
C LEU A 253 0.15 -5.44 14.03
N SER A 254 1.14 -6.11 14.62
CA SER A 254 2.17 -5.49 15.45
C SER A 254 3.01 -4.47 14.67
N VAL A 255 3.39 -4.79 13.42
CA VAL A 255 4.13 -3.85 12.55
C VAL A 255 3.25 -2.64 12.21
N LEU A 256 1.99 -2.85 11.82
CA LEU A 256 1.07 -1.77 11.48
C LEU A 256 0.76 -0.85 12.68
N ALA A 257 0.75 -1.40 13.89
CA ALA A 257 0.60 -0.64 15.13
C ALA A 257 1.81 0.24 15.48
N GLY A 258 2.93 0.09 14.77
CA GLY A 258 4.20 0.74 15.13
C GLY A 258 4.83 0.19 16.43
N THR A 259 4.27 -0.92 16.97
CA THR A 259 4.76 -1.60 18.18
C THR A 259 5.71 -2.75 17.84
N GLY A 260 6.03 -2.91 16.56
CA GLY A 260 6.85 -4.01 16.06
C GLY A 260 8.16 -4.08 16.83
N VAL A 261 8.32 -5.20 17.51
CA VAL A 261 9.43 -5.63 18.35
C VAL A 261 10.71 -4.87 18.05
N LEU A 262 11.11 -3.99 18.96
CA LEU A 262 12.50 -3.58 19.09
C LEU A 262 13.23 -4.89 19.39
N GLY A 263 13.69 -5.54 18.32
CA GLY A 263 14.50 -6.74 18.46
C GLY A 263 15.67 -6.39 19.35
N SER A 264 15.79 -7.14 20.43
CA SER A 264 16.98 -7.19 21.24
C SER A 264 18.20 -7.28 20.31
N SER A 265 19.02 -6.24 20.40
CA SER A 265 20.41 -6.20 19.92
C SER A 265 21.20 -7.41 20.33
#